data_dd393055957dfe556259ff985341a90d
#
_entry.id   dd393055957dfe556259ff985341a90d
#
_cell.length_a   1.000
_cell.length_b   1.000
_cell.length_c   1.000
_cell.angle_alpha   90.00
_cell.angle_beta   90.00
_cell.angle_gamma   90.00
#
_symmetry.space_group_name_H-M   'P 1'
#
loop_
_entity.id
_entity.type
_entity.pdbx_description
1 polymer ?
#
loop_
_entity_poly.entity_id
_entity_poly.type
_entity_poly.pdbx_seq_one_letter_code
_entity_poly.pdbx_strand_id
1 'polypeptide(L)'
;MQIPCTDKELSIFSKIAAAAADMNVCCFVIGGFVRDKLLGRDTKDADIVCTGDGISLAHAVAAHFHPAPPVSFFRNFGTAHIRINDFDIEFVGARKESYRAESRNPEVEPGTIEEDQLRRDFTINAMAISLNKEDYGALIDPFGGMADLEQKLIRTPLEPGRTFSDDPLRMLRAIRFSTQLDFDIEEKTMHGIRDHVQRINIISQERVTDELNKIILARKPSIGFHLLYITGLLDIIFPQMTALAGAEYIDGKGHKDNFYHTLQVLDNISSNTDNLWLRWAAILHDIGKPATKRFEEGHGWTFHGHEVVGGRMVPKIFSRLKLPLNEKMKFVRKLVELHLRPISLTRENITDSAIRRLLFDADHDLESLMMLCEADILSLIHI
;
A
#
# COMPACT_ATOMS: atom_id res chain seq x y z
N MET A 1 -1.96 31.18 1.30
CA MET A 1 -2.22 29.77 1.00
C MET A 1 -2.75 29.10 2.26
N GLN A 2 -3.85 28.36 2.14
CA GLN A 2 -4.52 27.76 3.31
C GLN A 2 -3.90 26.42 3.77
N ILE A 3 -2.80 25.98 3.12
CA ILE A 3 -1.99 24.86 3.56
C ILE A 3 -0.56 25.32 3.84
N PRO A 4 0.17 24.68 4.76
CA PRO A 4 1.57 25.01 5.03
C PRO A 4 2.45 24.58 3.85
N CYS A 5 3.11 25.54 3.21
CA CYS A 5 4.06 25.30 2.14
C CYS A 5 5.41 25.91 2.46
N THR A 6 6.48 25.28 2.00
CA THR A 6 7.83 25.81 2.05
C THR A 6 8.01 26.95 1.02
N ASP A 7 9.01 27.83 1.21
CA ASP A 7 9.32 28.88 0.24
C ASP A 7 9.63 28.33 -1.16
N LYS A 8 10.23 27.14 -1.22
CA LYS A 8 10.50 26.43 -2.47
C LYS A 8 9.21 26.02 -3.19
N GLU A 9 8.26 25.42 -2.47
CA GLU A 9 6.97 25.02 -3.02
C GLU A 9 6.15 26.24 -3.46
N LEU A 10 6.15 27.32 -2.66
CA LEU A 10 5.48 28.58 -3.01
C LEU A 10 6.07 29.19 -4.28
N SER A 11 7.41 29.18 -4.43
CA SER A 11 8.09 29.64 -5.65
C SER A 11 7.69 28.81 -6.86
N ILE A 12 7.58 27.50 -6.74
CA ILE A 12 7.13 26.61 -7.82
C ILE A 12 5.68 26.90 -8.17
N PHE A 13 4.78 26.96 -7.19
CA PHE A 13 3.35 27.20 -7.43
C PHE A 13 3.07 28.59 -8.01
N SER A 14 3.85 29.61 -7.65
CA SER A 14 3.73 30.93 -8.29
C SER A 14 4.08 30.92 -9.78
N LYS A 15 5.07 30.12 -10.19
CA LYS A 15 5.43 29.95 -11.61
C LYS A 15 4.37 29.15 -12.36
N ILE A 16 3.77 28.13 -11.73
CA ILE A 16 2.64 27.38 -12.29
C ILE A 16 1.44 28.30 -12.49
N ALA A 17 1.12 29.11 -11.48
CA ALA A 17 0.04 30.10 -11.55
C ALA A 17 0.24 31.11 -12.67
N ALA A 18 1.48 31.62 -12.83
CA ALA A 18 1.81 32.56 -13.91
C ALA A 18 1.63 31.93 -15.30
N ALA A 19 2.17 30.72 -15.51
CA ALA A 19 2.03 30.01 -16.77
C ALA A 19 0.56 29.68 -17.10
N ALA A 20 -0.24 29.30 -16.11
CA ALA A 20 -1.66 29.04 -16.31
C ALA A 20 -2.44 30.30 -16.65
N ALA A 21 -2.12 31.44 -16.00
CA ALA A 21 -2.72 32.74 -16.32
C ALA A 21 -2.40 33.19 -17.74
N ASP A 22 -1.16 33.03 -18.20
CA ASP A 22 -0.73 33.33 -19.57
C ASP A 22 -1.46 32.50 -20.62
N MET A 23 -1.85 31.27 -20.26
CA MET A 23 -2.63 30.36 -21.10
C MET A 23 -4.17 30.54 -20.95
N ASN A 24 -4.61 31.40 -20.03
CA ASN A 24 -6.03 31.61 -19.70
C ASN A 24 -6.72 30.30 -19.29
N VAL A 25 -6.05 29.45 -18.47
CA VAL A 25 -6.58 28.21 -17.89
C VAL A 25 -6.56 28.29 -16.37
N CYS A 26 -7.60 27.72 -15.72
CA CYS A 26 -7.60 27.56 -14.27
C CYS A 26 -6.73 26.36 -13.89
N CYS A 27 -6.00 26.44 -12.77
CA CYS A 27 -5.21 25.33 -12.28
C CYS A 27 -5.25 25.21 -10.75
N PHE A 28 -5.02 23.99 -10.27
CA PHE A 28 -5.19 23.60 -8.87
C PHE A 28 -4.13 22.57 -8.48
N VAL A 29 -3.63 22.68 -7.27
CA VAL A 29 -2.91 21.56 -6.61
C VAL A 29 -3.94 20.66 -5.96
N ILE A 30 -3.87 19.35 -6.14
CA ILE A 30 -4.94 18.43 -5.69
C ILE A 30 -4.38 17.14 -5.09
N GLY A 31 -5.20 16.46 -4.31
CA GLY A 31 -4.95 15.06 -3.94
C GLY A 31 -4.02 14.88 -2.75
N GLY A 32 -3.10 13.93 -2.90
CA GLY A 32 -2.19 13.50 -1.82
C GLY A 32 -1.36 14.63 -1.24
N PHE A 33 -0.88 15.56 -2.07
CA PHE A 33 -0.12 16.72 -1.62
C PHE A 33 -0.92 17.56 -0.60
N VAL A 34 -2.16 17.93 -0.94
CA VAL A 34 -3.02 18.76 -0.09
C VAL A 34 -3.28 18.06 1.25
N ARG A 35 -3.67 16.78 1.19
CA ARG A 35 -3.88 15.94 2.39
C ARG A 35 -2.62 15.90 3.27
N ASP A 36 -1.47 15.58 2.70
CA ASP A 36 -0.24 15.37 3.47
C ASP A 36 0.26 16.67 4.09
N LYS A 37 0.12 17.82 3.39
CA LYS A 37 0.40 19.14 3.96
C LYS A 37 -0.51 19.50 5.14
N LEU A 38 -1.81 19.18 5.06
CA LEU A 38 -2.75 19.39 6.17
C LEU A 38 -2.44 18.47 7.36
N LEU A 39 -1.88 17.29 7.12
CA LEU A 39 -1.41 16.37 8.16
C LEU A 39 -0.02 16.69 8.70
N GLY A 40 0.64 17.74 8.22
CA GLY A 40 2.02 18.09 8.60
C GLY A 40 3.06 17.05 8.15
N ARG A 41 2.78 16.32 7.07
CA ARG A 41 3.67 15.31 6.48
C ARG A 41 4.49 15.94 5.35
N ASP A 42 5.74 15.53 5.25
CA ASP A 42 6.58 15.89 4.11
C ASP A 42 6.12 15.14 2.85
N THR A 43 6.06 15.86 1.74
CA THR A 43 5.74 15.31 0.42
C THR A 43 6.67 15.90 -0.62
N LYS A 44 7.03 15.07 -1.61
CA LYS A 44 7.92 15.46 -2.72
C LYS A 44 7.20 15.43 -4.07
N ASP A 45 5.91 15.14 -4.06
CA ASP A 45 5.08 14.97 -5.24
C ASP A 45 3.88 15.91 -5.15
N ALA A 46 3.54 16.59 -6.25
CA ALA A 46 2.32 17.37 -6.36
C ALA A 46 1.61 17.08 -7.69
N ASP A 47 0.30 16.88 -7.62
CA ASP A 47 -0.59 16.76 -8.78
C ASP A 47 -1.20 18.12 -9.10
N ILE A 48 -1.02 18.57 -10.34
CA ILE A 48 -1.62 19.80 -10.87
C ILE A 48 -2.74 19.42 -11.85
N VAL A 49 -3.93 19.89 -11.55
CA VAL A 49 -5.08 19.75 -12.45
C VAL A 49 -5.38 21.11 -13.08
N CYS A 50 -5.61 21.16 -14.39
CA CYS A 50 -6.00 22.40 -15.10
C CYS A 50 -7.25 22.19 -15.95
N THR A 51 -8.00 23.26 -16.21
CA THR A 51 -9.18 23.27 -17.11
C THR A 51 -8.80 23.30 -18.58
N GLY A 52 -7.70 22.65 -18.96
CA GLY A 52 -7.15 22.63 -20.31
C GLY A 52 -6.24 21.43 -20.51
N ASP A 53 -5.32 21.54 -21.47
CA ASP A 53 -4.34 20.50 -21.74
C ASP A 53 -3.16 20.54 -20.75
N GLY A 54 -3.06 19.51 -19.90
CA GLY A 54 -2.00 19.38 -18.89
C GLY A 54 -0.59 19.33 -19.51
N ILE A 55 -0.43 18.75 -20.72
CA ILE A 55 0.85 18.67 -21.40
C ILE A 55 1.31 20.08 -21.85
N SER A 56 0.40 20.86 -22.42
CA SER A 56 0.70 22.25 -22.82
C SER A 56 1.05 23.11 -21.61
N LEU A 57 0.31 22.96 -20.49
CA LEU A 57 0.62 23.67 -19.25
C LEU A 57 1.99 23.29 -18.72
N ALA A 58 2.36 22.00 -18.71
CA ALA A 58 3.69 21.56 -18.28
C ALA A 58 4.82 22.21 -19.09
N HIS A 59 4.68 22.29 -20.41
CA HIS A 59 5.67 22.97 -21.26
C HIS A 59 5.75 24.48 -20.97
N ALA A 60 4.62 25.15 -20.78
CA ALA A 60 4.60 26.57 -20.40
C ALA A 60 5.27 26.79 -19.04
N VAL A 61 4.99 25.95 -18.06
CA VAL A 61 5.62 25.99 -16.73
C VAL A 61 7.14 25.79 -16.82
N ALA A 62 7.59 24.81 -17.61
CA ALA A 62 9.03 24.55 -17.78
C ALA A 62 9.79 25.78 -18.31
N ALA A 63 9.17 26.59 -19.18
CA ALA A 63 9.75 27.81 -19.72
C ALA A 63 9.99 28.91 -18.66
N HIS A 64 9.33 28.87 -17.52
CA HIS A 64 9.55 29.79 -16.39
C HIS A 64 10.74 29.43 -15.51
N PHE A 65 11.48 28.36 -15.83
CA PHE A 65 12.69 27.95 -15.10
C PHE A 65 13.94 28.13 -15.99
N HIS A 66 15.05 28.47 -15.34
CA HIS A 66 16.35 28.60 -15.98
C HIS A 66 17.42 27.85 -15.17
N PRO A 67 17.98 26.73 -15.70
CA PRO A 67 17.63 26.11 -16.97
C PRO A 67 16.23 25.49 -16.93
N ALA A 68 15.56 25.39 -18.09
CA ALA A 68 14.26 24.75 -18.20
C ALA A 68 14.38 23.24 -17.92
N PRO A 69 13.58 22.68 -17.00
CA PRO A 69 13.56 21.25 -16.74
C PRO A 69 12.98 20.47 -17.94
N PRO A 70 13.43 19.22 -18.16
CA PRO A 70 12.83 18.38 -19.19
C PRO A 70 11.38 18.04 -18.85
N VAL A 71 10.52 18.03 -19.85
CA VAL A 71 9.10 17.62 -19.73
C VAL A 71 8.95 16.21 -20.29
N SER A 72 8.58 15.27 -19.44
CA SER A 72 8.17 13.92 -19.83
C SER A 72 6.66 13.88 -19.95
N PHE A 73 6.10 13.28 -21.02
CA PHE A 73 4.65 13.24 -21.20
C PHE A 73 4.17 11.93 -21.81
N PHE A 74 2.91 11.60 -21.50
CA PHE A 74 2.21 10.42 -21.99
C PHE A 74 0.91 10.87 -22.71
N ARG A 75 0.98 11.01 -24.04
CA ARG A 75 -0.13 11.52 -24.86
C ARG A 75 -1.43 10.75 -24.67
N ASN A 76 -1.35 9.42 -24.58
CA ASN A 76 -2.53 8.56 -24.42
C ASN A 76 -3.30 8.80 -23.11
N PHE A 77 -2.64 9.37 -22.11
CA PHE A 77 -3.21 9.65 -20.79
C PHE A 77 -3.44 11.14 -20.56
N GLY A 78 -2.94 12.00 -21.47
CA GLY A 78 -3.01 13.46 -21.32
C GLY A 78 -2.24 13.96 -20.11
N THR A 79 -1.19 13.24 -19.66
CA THR A 79 -0.39 13.58 -18.48
C THR A 79 1.01 14.02 -18.87
N ALA A 80 1.57 14.97 -18.12
CA ALA A 80 2.97 15.38 -18.23
C ALA A 80 3.61 15.46 -16.84
N HIS A 81 4.90 15.29 -16.80
CA HIS A 81 5.69 15.26 -15.57
C HIS A 81 6.91 16.16 -15.71
N ILE A 82 7.16 16.96 -14.68
CA ILE A 82 8.35 17.80 -14.54
C ILE A 82 9.00 17.49 -13.18
N ARG A 83 10.31 17.32 -13.18
CA ARG A 83 11.09 17.22 -11.95
C ARG A 83 11.91 18.46 -11.71
N ILE A 84 11.71 19.11 -10.57
CA ILE A 84 12.45 20.30 -10.15
C ILE A 84 13.26 19.95 -8.90
N ASN A 85 14.55 19.67 -9.06
CA ASN A 85 15.44 19.12 -8.04
C ASN A 85 14.92 17.77 -7.53
N ASP A 86 14.42 17.74 -6.28
CA ASP A 86 13.84 16.57 -5.59
C ASP A 86 12.31 16.59 -5.53
N PHE A 87 11.65 17.51 -6.24
CA PHE A 87 10.21 17.69 -6.25
C PHE A 87 9.62 17.29 -7.61
N ASP A 88 8.73 16.33 -7.60
CA ASP A 88 8.07 15.77 -8.77
C ASP A 88 6.70 16.41 -8.95
N ILE A 89 6.35 16.83 -10.17
CA ILE A 89 5.09 17.50 -10.46
C ILE A 89 4.44 16.82 -11.66
N GLU A 90 3.24 16.28 -11.44
CA GLU A 90 2.41 15.74 -12.51
C GLU A 90 1.35 16.77 -12.93
N PHE A 91 1.15 16.93 -14.23
CA PHE A 91 0.16 17.81 -14.82
C PHE A 91 -0.87 17.00 -15.57
N VAL A 92 -2.16 17.29 -15.34
CA VAL A 92 -3.27 16.62 -16.02
C VAL A 92 -4.41 17.61 -16.27
N GLY A 93 -5.11 17.44 -17.38
CA GLY A 93 -6.37 18.15 -17.62
C GLY A 93 -7.48 17.65 -16.70
N ALA A 94 -8.32 18.55 -16.18
CA ALA A 94 -9.52 18.18 -15.46
C ALA A 94 -10.42 17.32 -16.37
N ARG A 95 -10.91 16.22 -15.84
CA ARG A 95 -11.60 15.23 -16.64
C ARG A 95 -12.79 14.61 -15.93
N LYS A 96 -13.78 14.28 -16.73
CA LYS A 96 -14.89 13.42 -16.36
C LYS A 96 -14.59 12.01 -16.86
N GLU A 97 -14.90 11.02 -16.05
CA GLU A 97 -14.71 9.62 -16.39
C GLU A 97 -16.06 8.91 -16.40
N SER A 98 -16.28 8.06 -17.41
CA SER A 98 -17.39 7.12 -17.45
C SER A 98 -16.87 5.71 -17.61
N TYR A 99 -17.46 4.75 -16.88
CA TYR A 99 -16.98 3.38 -16.82
C TYR A 99 -18.02 2.42 -17.38
N ARG A 100 -17.53 1.37 -18.06
CA ARG A 100 -18.35 0.22 -18.47
C ARG A 100 -18.23 -0.88 -17.43
N ALA A 101 -19.30 -1.63 -17.17
CA ALA A 101 -19.35 -2.66 -16.12
C ALA A 101 -18.24 -3.73 -16.22
N GLU A 102 -17.77 -4.01 -17.43
CA GLU A 102 -16.77 -5.07 -17.71
C GLU A 102 -15.33 -4.53 -17.84
N SER A 103 -15.14 -3.21 -17.75
CA SER A 103 -13.83 -2.58 -17.93
C SER A 103 -13.57 -1.53 -16.86
N ARG A 104 -12.37 -1.54 -16.31
CA ARG A 104 -11.85 -0.48 -15.44
C ARG A 104 -11.26 0.71 -16.20
N ASN A 105 -11.14 0.61 -17.54
CA ASN A 105 -10.62 1.69 -18.36
C ASN A 105 -11.76 2.67 -18.65
N PRO A 106 -11.71 3.90 -18.11
CA PRO A 106 -12.76 4.88 -18.34
C PRO A 106 -12.72 5.42 -19.77
N GLU A 107 -13.86 5.81 -20.25
CA GLU A 107 -13.95 6.81 -21.30
C GLU A 107 -13.73 8.18 -20.66
N VAL A 108 -12.77 8.94 -21.17
CA VAL A 108 -12.31 10.20 -20.58
C VAL A 108 -12.73 11.36 -21.46
N GLU A 109 -13.40 12.33 -20.88
CA GLU A 109 -13.79 13.61 -21.51
C GLU A 109 -13.24 14.78 -20.68
N PRO A 110 -12.96 15.95 -21.30
CA PRO A 110 -12.67 17.16 -20.55
C PRO A 110 -13.79 17.47 -19.55
N GLY A 111 -13.42 17.84 -18.34
CA GLY A 111 -14.36 18.10 -17.26
C GLY A 111 -14.06 19.36 -16.47
N THR A 112 -14.91 19.68 -15.52
CA THR A 112 -14.69 20.74 -14.53
C THR A 112 -13.83 20.22 -13.38
N ILE A 113 -13.36 21.13 -12.50
CA ILE A 113 -12.62 20.73 -11.30
C ILE A 113 -13.50 19.88 -10.38
N GLU A 114 -14.79 20.21 -10.24
CA GLU A 114 -15.74 19.47 -9.41
C GLU A 114 -15.94 18.03 -9.93
N GLU A 115 -16.03 17.87 -11.26
CA GLU A 115 -16.12 16.54 -11.88
C GLU A 115 -14.85 15.73 -11.67
N ASP A 116 -13.67 16.36 -11.72
CA ASP A 116 -12.39 15.71 -11.41
C ASP A 116 -12.29 15.31 -9.94
N GLN A 117 -12.72 16.18 -9.02
CA GLN A 117 -12.76 15.86 -7.59
C GLN A 117 -13.73 14.72 -7.29
N LEU A 118 -14.92 14.72 -7.93
CA LEU A 118 -15.98 13.74 -7.71
C LEU A 118 -15.57 12.30 -8.11
N ARG A 119 -14.75 12.15 -9.15
CA ARG A 119 -14.27 10.84 -9.62
C ARG A 119 -13.14 10.24 -8.76
N ARG A 120 -12.57 10.98 -7.81
CA ARG A 120 -11.47 10.52 -6.97
C ARG A 120 -11.93 9.43 -5.99
N ASP A 121 -10.95 8.72 -5.45
CA ASP A 121 -11.20 7.57 -4.59
C ASP A 121 -11.81 7.96 -3.23
N PHE A 122 -11.22 8.95 -2.53
CA PHE A 122 -11.63 9.33 -1.18
C PHE A 122 -11.71 10.85 -1.03
N THR A 123 -12.57 11.30 -0.13
CA THR A 123 -12.79 12.72 0.18
C THR A 123 -11.50 13.44 0.55
N ILE A 124 -10.66 12.80 1.37
CA ILE A 124 -9.35 13.34 1.80
C ILE A 124 -8.35 13.50 0.65
N ASN A 125 -8.55 12.83 -0.47
CA ASN A 125 -7.74 12.92 -1.69
C ASN A 125 -8.43 13.77 -2.78
N ALA A 126 -9.63 14.28 -2.51
CA ALA A 126 -10.40 15.11 -3.44
C ALA A 126 -10.25 16.60 -3.15
N MET A 127 -9.61 16.99 -2.05
CA MET A 127 -9.34 18.40 -1.72
C MET A 127 -8.35 19.01 -2.69
N ALA A 128 -8.59 20.27 -3.06
CA ALA A 128 -7.74 21.04 -3.96
C ALA A 128 -7.39 22.41 -3.38
N ILE A 129 -6.28 22.97 -3.84
CA ILE A 129 -5.87 24.37 -3.57
C ILE A 129 -5.85 25.11 -4.89
N SER A 130 -6.57 26.23 -4.97
CA SER A 130 -6.57 27.08 -6.15
C SER A 130 -5.21 27.76 -6.33
N LEU A 131 -4.72 27.76 -7.56
CA LEU A 131 -3.59 28.58 -8.01
C LEU A 131 -4.03 29.74 -8.91
N ASN A 132 -5.34 29.98 -9.05
CA ASN A 132 -5.89 31.05 -9.86
C ASN A 132 -5.76 32.41 -9.15
N LYS A 133 -5.67 33.48 -9.91
CA LYS A 133 -5.41 34.82 -9.37
C LYS A 133 -6.49 35.31 -8.39
N GLU A 134 -7.73 34.95 -8.67
CA GLU A 134 -8.92 35.45 -7.94
C GLU A 134 -9.02 34.86 -6.53
N ASP A 135 -8.57 33.62 -6.37
CA ASP A 135 -8.72 32.85 -5.13
C ASP A 135 -7.44 32.07 -4.77
N TYR A 136 -6.28 32.60 -5.16
CA TYR A 136 -4.98 31.96 -4.95
C TYR A 136 -4.76 31.48 -3.52
N GLY A 137 -4.51 30.19 -3.35
CA GLY A 137 -4.26 29.53 -2.08
C GLY A 137 -5.52 29.14 -1.31
N ALA A 138 -6.73 29.38 -1.86
CA ALA A 138 -7.97 28.93 -1.24
C ALA A 138 -8.12 27.41 -1.32
N LEU A 139 -8.63 26.80 -0.24
CA LEU A 139 -8.99 25.39 -0.18
C LEU A 139 -10.36 25.16 -0.83
N ILE A 140 -10.45 24.21 -1.74
CA ILE A 140 -11.68 23.77 -2.40
C ILE A 140 -11.98 22.33 -1.93
N ASP A 141 -13.01 22.20 -1.11
CA ASP A 141 -13.41 20.94 -0.48
C ASP A 141 -14.92 20.71 -0.56
N PRO A 142 -15.46 20.37 -1.75
CA PRO A 142 -16.90 20.18 -1.92
C PRO A 142 -17.46 18.92 -1.27
N PHE A 143 -16.60 17.97 -0.86
CA PHE A 143 -17.00 16.65 -0.35
C PHE A 143 -16.69 16.45 1.14
N GLY A 144 -16.24 17.48 1.86
CA GLY A 144 -15.98 17.41 3.30
C GLY A 144 -14.72 16.64 3.66
N GLY A 145 -13.72 16.63 2.79
CA GLY A 145 -12.44 15.96 3.02
C GLY A 145 -11.70 16.49 4.25
N MET A 146 -11.83 17.79 4.56
CA MET A 146 -11.25 18.39 5.76
C MET A 146 -11.87 17.81 7.04
N ALA A 147 -13.20 17.68 7.08
CA ALA A 147 -13.89 17.07 8.21
C ALA A 147 -13.53 15.59 8.39
N ASP A 148 -13.42 14.84 7.29
CA ASP A 148 -12.99 13.44 7.33
C ASP A 148 -11.51 13.31 7.76
N LEU A 149 -10.67 14.26 7.39
CA LEU A 149 -9.27 14.31 7.82
C LEU A 149 -9.15 14.52 9.34
N GLU A 150 -9.95 15.45 9.90
CA GLU A 150 -10.02 15.73 11.34
C GLU A 150 -10.57 14.54 12.13
N GLN A 151 -11.56 13.84 11.57
CA GLN A 151 -12.17 12.63 12.15
C GLN A 151 -11.34 11.38 11.91
N LYS A 152 -10.24 11.47 11.15
CA LYS A 152 -9.41 10.31 10.73
C LYS A 152 -10.24 9.24 10.01
N LEU A 153 -10.97 9.63 8.99
CA LEU A 153 -11.93 8.78 8.32
C LEU A 153 -11.60 8.64 6.81
N ILE A 154 -11.67 7.42 6.30
CA ILE A 154 -11.61 7.10 4.87
C ILE A 154 -13.04 6.95 4.36
N ARG A 155 -13.45 7.88 3.51
CA ARG A 155 -14.79 7.93 2.90
C ARG A 155 -14.70 8.22 1.42
N THR A 156 -15.59 7.63 0.62
CA THR A 156 -15.70 7.90 -0.82
C THR A 156 -16.52 9.17 -1.09
N PRO A 157 -16.14 10.03 -2.08
CA PRO A 157 -16.94 11.20 -2.46
C PRO A 157 -18.33 10.82 -3.02
N LEU A 158 -18.38 9.72 -3.76
CA LEU A 158 -19.59 9.11 -4.29
C LEU A 158 -20.05 7.96 -3.39
N GLU A 159 -21.24 7.43 -3.72
CA GLU A 159 -21.72 6.18 -3.14
C GLU A 159 -20.68 5.07 -3.33
N PRO A 160 -20.29 4.33 -2.25
CA PRO A 160 -19.19 3.37 -2.29
C PRO A 160 -19.32 2.29 -3.36
N GLY A 161 -20.52 1.77 -3.57
CA GLY A 161 -20.79 0.75 -4.57
C GLY A 161 -20.43 1.22 -5.98
N ARG A 162 -20.73 2.46 -6.33
CA ARG A 162 -20.34 3.06 -7.60
C ARG A 162 -18.82 3.23 -7.68
N THR A 163 -18.20 3.78 -6.64
CA THR A 163 -16.75 4.00 -6.58
C THR A 163 -15.95 2.72 -6.78
N PHE A 164 -16.38 1.61 -6.16
CA PHE A 164 -15.70 0.31 -6.25
C PHE A 164 -16.10 -0.49 -7.49
N SER A 165 -17.26 -0.22 -8.05
CA SER A 165 -17.64 -0.75 -9.37
C SER A 165 -16.81 -0.11 -10.48
N ASP A 166 -16.57 1.19 -10.42
CA ASP A 166 -15.80 1.95 -11.42
C ASP A 166 -14.32 1.51 -11.43
N ASP A 167 -13.65 1.50 -10.28
CA ASP A 167 -12.28 0.97 -10.15
C ASP A 167 -12.15 0.12 -8.87
N PRO A 168 -12.22 -1.21 -8.97
CA PRO A 168 -12.12 -2.11 -7.82
C PRO A 168 -10.81 -2.02 -7.05
N LEU A 169 -9.73 -1.51 -7.65
CA LEU A 169 -8.47 -1.29 -6.92
C LEU A 169 -8.64 -0.30 -5.77
N ARG A 170 -9.63 0.58 -5.83
CA ARG A 170 -9.94 1.54 -4.76
C ARG A 170 -10.29 0.85 -3.43
N MET A 171 -10.77 -0.40 -3.45
CA MET A 171 -10.97 -1.21 -2.23
C MET A 171 -9.64 -1.46 -1.51
N LEU A 172 -8.60 -1.87 -2.24
CA LEU A 172 -7.25 -2.05 -1.67
C LEU A 172 -6.64 -0.71 -1.25
N ARG A 173 -6.88 0.35 -2.01
CA ARG A 173 -6.42 1.71 -1.68
C ARG A 173 -7.08 2.22 -0.39
N ALA A 174 -8.36 1.93 -0.13
CA ALA A 174 -9.04 2.26 1.13
C ALA A 174 -8.30 1.62 2.32
N ILE A 175 -8.04 0.32 2.23
CA ILE A 175 -7.30 -0.43 3.27
C ILE A 175 -5.87 0.09 3.42
N ARG A 176 -5.19 0.39 2.31
CA ARG A 176 -3.84 0.98 2.35
C ARG A 176 -3.82 2.33 3.06
N PHE A 177 -4.72 3.25 2.69
CA PHE A 177 -4.77 4.56 3.33
C PHE A 177 -5.15 4.47 4.81
N SER A 178 -6.11 3.61 5.16
CA SER A 178 -6.44 3.31 6.55
C SER A 178 -5.18 2.87 7.32
N THR A 179 -4.41 1.95 6.76
CA THR A 179 -3.18 1.41 7.39
C THR A 179 -2.06 2.46 7.50
N GLN A 180 -1.83 3.24 6.42
CA GLN A 180 -0.73 4.21 6.37
C GLN A 180 -0.99 5.48 7.17
N LEU A 181 -2.25 5.90 7.27
CA LEU A 181 -2.65 7.12 7.96
C LEU A 181 -3.12 6.86 9.39
N ASP A 182 -3.36 5.60 9.75
CA ASP A 182 -4.00 5.19 11.01
C ASP A 182 -5.41 5.81 11.12
N PHE A 183 -6.20 5.65 10.04
CA PHE A 183 -7.56 6.15 9.90
C PHE A 183 -8.55 5.00 9.83
N ASP A 184 -9.73 5.20 10.37
CA ASP A 184 -10.85 4.26 10.23
C ASP A 184 -11.47 4.36 8.83
N ILE A 185 -12.04 3.25 8.35
CA ILE A 185 -12.86 3.25 7.14
C ILE A 185 -14.31 3.45 7.55
N GLU A 186 -15.00 4.43 6.94
CA GLU A 186 -16.41 4.68 7.16
C GLU A 186 -17.24 3.40 6.98
N GLU A 187 -18.27 3.21 7.82
CA GLU A 187 -19.08 1.99 7.81
C GLU A 187 -19.71 1.69 6.45
N LYS A 188 -20.28 2.70 5.77
CA LYS A 188 -20.85 2.53 4.42
C LYS A 188 -19.79 2.15 3.40
N THR A 189 -18.61 2.77 3.49
CA THR A 189 -17.47 2.46 2.64
C THR A 189 -17.00 1.02 2.89
N MET A 190 -16.96 0.58 4.15
CA MET A 190 -16.62 -0.80 4.51
C MET A 190 -17.64 -1.82 3.97
N HIS A 191 -18.94 -1.53 4.05
CA HIS A 191 -19.98 -2.35 3.44
C HIS A 191 -19.83 -2.42 1.93
N GLY A 192 -19.58 -1.28 1.27
CA GLY A 192 -19.33 -1.24 -0.17
C GLY A 192 -18.14 -2.10 -0.61
N ILE A 193 -17.06 -2.18 0.20
CA ILE A 193 -15.94 -3.09 -0.07
C ILE A 193 -16.40 -4.55 -0.04
N ARG A 194 -17.13 -4.96 1.02
CA ARG A 194 -17.62 -6.34 1.17
C ARG A 194 -18.55 -6.76 0.03
N ASP A 195 -19.45 -5.86 -0.37
CA ASP A 195 -20.43 -6.14 -1.42
C ASP A 195 -19.79 -6.26 -2.81
N HIS A 196 -18.63 -5.61 -3.03
CA HIS A 196 -17.96 -5.58 -4.33
C HIS A 196 -16.65 -6.37 -4.37
N VAL A 197 -16.32 -7.14 -3.32
CA VAL A 197 -15.06 -7.87 -3.17
C VAL A 197 -14.68 -8.71 -4.39
N GLN A 198 -15.66 -9.36 -5.05
CA GLN A 198 -15.43 -10.20 -6.23
C GLN A 198 -14.94 -9.43 -7.45
N ARG A 199 -15.19 -8.13 -7.52
CA ARG A 199 -14.73 -7.30 -8.62
C ARG A 199 -13.21 -7.10 -8.65
N ILE A 200 -12.51 -7.40 -7.56
CA ILE A 200 -11.04 -7.33 -7.55
C ILE A 200 -10.40 -8.24 -8.61
N ASN A 201 -11.10 -9.29 -9.04
CA ASN A 201 -10.63 -10.24 -10.05
C ASN A 201 -10.38 -9.60 -11.44
N ILE A 202 -10.96 -8.43 -11.75
CA ILE A 202 -10.69 -7.73 -13.02
C ILE A 202 -9.40 -6.90 -12.98
N ILE A 203 -8.80 -6.73 -11.81
CA ILE A 203 -7.56 -5.97 -11.62
C ILE A 203 -6.36 -6.88 -11.90
N SER A 204 -5.38 -6.34 -12.63
CA SER A 204 -4.12 -7.06 -12.85
C SER A 204 -3.40 -7.36 -11.54
N GLN A 205 -2.80 -8.54 -11.44
CA GLN A 205 -2.14 -8.98 -10.22
C GLN A 205 -0.98 -8.06 -9.83
N GLU A 206 -0.30 -7.46 -10.78
CA GLU A 206 0.79 -6.49 -10.54
C GLU A 206 0.27 -5.28 -9.73
N ARG A 207 -0.89 -4.72 -10.10
CA ARG A 207 -1.48 -3.58 -9.38
C ARG A 207 -1.97 -3.98 -7.98
N VAL A 208 -2.54 -5.16 -7.84
CA VAL A 208 -2.93 -5.72 -6.53
C VAL A 208 -1.70 -5.85 -5.64
N THR A 209 -0.62 -6.40 -6.18
CA THR A 209 0.65 -6.62 -5.46
C THR A 209 1.33 -5.30 -5.07
N ASP A 210 1.27 -4.28 -5.93
CA ASP A 210 1.79 -2.94 -5.60
C ASP A 210 1.08 -2.34 -4.38
N GLU A 211 -0.26 -2.43 -4.31
CA GLU A 211 -1.00 -1.96 -3.14
C GLU A 211 -0.70 -2.81 -1.89
N LEU A 212 -0.60 -4.14 -2.06
CA LEU A 212 -0.22 -5.05 -0.98
C LEU A 212 1.17 -4.74 -0.42
N ASN A 213 2.16 -4.50 -1.27
CA ASN A 213 3.51 -4.10 -0.85
C ASN A 213 3.51 -2.77 -0.08
N LYS A 214 2.68 -1.80 -0.47
CA LYS A 214 2.52 -0.53 0.26
C LYS A 214 1.87 -0.72 1.64
N ILE A 215 0.95 -1.69 1.78
CA ILE A 215 0.39 -2.09 3.07
C ILE A 215 1.48 -2.74 3.94
N ILE A 216 2.26 -3.66 3.38
CA ILE A 216 3.36 -4.35 4.08
C ILE A 216 4.42 -3.35 4.58
N LEU A 217 4.68 -2.28 3.82
CA LEU A 217 5.63 -1.23 4.19
C LEU A 217 5.07 -0.18 5.16
N ALA A 218 3.80 -0.26 5.53
CA ALA A 218 3.25 0.62 6.54
C ALA A 218 3.91 0.40 7.92
N ARG A 219 3.73 1.35 8.82
CA ARG A 219 4.27 1.29 10.19
C ARG A 219 3.68 0.12 10.98
N LYS A 220 2.37 -0.15 10.80
CA LYS A 220 1.64 -1.24 11.46
C LYS A 220 0.82 -2.02 10.45
N PRO A 221 1.48 -2.88 9.65
CA PRO A 221 0.83 -3.60 8.55
C PRO A 221 -0.26 -4.59 8.99
N SER A 222 -0.26 -5.02 10.25
CA SER A 222 -1.31 -5.88 10.82
C SER A 222 -2.71 -5.30 10.64
N ILE A 223 -2.87 -3.97 10.73
CA ILE A 223 -4.15 -3.28 10.51
C ILE A 223 -4.67 -3.60 9.10
N GLY A 224 -3.81 -3.44 8.09
CA GLY A 224 -4.18 -3.69 6.69
C GLY A 224 -4.53 -5.15 6.43
N PHE A 225 -3.74 -6.09 6.93
CA PHE A 225 -4.03 -7.53 6.77
C PHE A 225 -5.31 -7.95 7.50
N HIS A 226 -5.57 -7.40 8.69
CA HIS A 226 -6.83 -7.63 9.38
C HIS A 226 -8.02 -7.11 8.57
N LEU A 227 -7.94 -5.90 8.02
CA LEU A 227 -8.97 -5.33 7.15
C LEU A 227 -9.16 -6.14 5.87
N LEU A 228 -8.09 -6.59 5.22
CA LEU A 228 -8.14 -7.49 4.07
C LEU A 228 -8.86 -8.79 4.40
N TYR A 229 -8.62 -9.35 5.60
CA TYR A 229 -9.24 -10.58 6.07
C TYR A 229 -10.74 -10.41 6.34
N ILE A 230 -11.14 -9.42 7.14
CA ILE A 230 -12.56 -9.21 7.52
C ILE A 230 -13.45 -8.72 6.38
N THR A 231 -12.86 -8.19 5.31
CA THR A 231 -13.58 -7.80 4.08
C THR A 231 -13.72 -8.92 3.07
N GLY A 232 -12.97 -10.02 3.23
CA GLY A 232 -12.92 -11.13 2.29
C GLY A 232 -11.98 -10.90 1.09
N LEU A 233 -11.32 -9.73 1.00
CA LEU A 233 -10.34 -9.46 -0.05
C LEU A 233 -9.15 -10.41 0.01
N LEU A 234 -8.71 -10.77 1.23
CA LEU A 234 -7.56 -11.64 1.43
C LEU A 234 -7.77 -13.04 0.84
N ASP A 235 -8.98 -13.58 0.93
CA ASP A 235 -9.35 -14.88 0.36
C ASP A 235 -9.12 -14.95 -1.15
N ILE A 236 -9.34 -13.83 -1.83
CA ILE A 236 -9.20 -13.76 -3.29
C ILE A 236 -7.74 -13.48 -3.68
N ILE A 237 -7.12 -12.48 -3.05
CA ILE A 237 -5.78 -12.03 -3.47
C ILE A 237 -4.66 -12.90 -2.92
N PHE A 238 -4.81 -13.44 -1.70
CA PHE A 238 -3.77 -14.22 -1.03
C PHE A 238 -4.37 -15.34 -0.13
N PRO A 239 -5.06 -16.35 -0.68
CA PRO A 239 -5.76 -17.41 0.07
C PRO A 239 -4.83 -18.25 0.95
N GLN A 240 -3.53 -18.37 0.63
CA GLN A 240 -2.59 -19.09 1.48
C GLN A 240 -2.43 -18.41 2.84
N MET A 241 -2.50 -17.06 2.89
CA MET A 241 -2.45 -16.31 4.14
C MET A 241 -3.75 -16.50 4.95
N THR A 242 -4.89 -16.50 4.30
CA THR A 242 -6.19 -16.77 4.96
C THR A 242 -6.24 -18.18 5.56
N ALA A 243 -5.61 -19.16 4.91
CA ALA A 243 -5.55 -20.54 5.41
C ALA A 243 -4.82 -20.68 6.75
N LEU A 244 -4.06 -19.67 7.20
CA LEU A 244 -3.44 -19.65 8.54
C LEU A 244 -4.45 -19.34 9.65
N ALA A 245 -5.62 -18.76 9.31
CA ALA A 245 -6.61 -18.32 10.28
C ALA A 245 -7.37 -19.50 10.89
N GLY A 246 -7.76 -19.32 12.14
CA GLY A 246 -8.54 -20.28 12.92
C GLY A 246 -7.69 -21.04 13.94
N ALA A 247 -8.30 -21.28 15.09
CA ALA A 247 -7.79 -22.14 16.13
C ALA A 247 -8.72 -23.34 16.28
N GLU A 248 -8.16 -24.55 16.36
CA GLU A 248 -8.94 -25.76 16.58
C GLU A 248 -8.59 -26.35 17.94
N TYR A 249 -9.60 -26.95 18.59
CA TYR A 249 -9.49 -27.59 19.88
C TYR A 249 -9.91 -29.06 19.78
N ILE A 250 -9.05 -29.97 20.20
CA ILE A 250 -9.32 -31.40 20.36
C ILE A 250 -8.87 -31.81 21.75
N ASP A 251 -9.73 -32.48 22.52
CA ASP A 251 -9.46 -32.94 23.87
C ASP A 251 -8.90 -31.86 24.81
N GLY A 252 -9.41 -30.63 24.69
CA GLY A 252 -8.97 -29.49 25.49
C GLY A 252 -7.63 -28.89 25.07
N LYS A 253 -6.95 -29.44 24.04
CA LYS A 253 -5.71 -28.93 23.48
C LYS A 253 -6.00 -28.12 22.23
N GLY A 254 -5.74 -26.80 22.30
CA GLY A 254 -5.84 -25.87 21.19
C GLY A 254 -4.48 -25.57 20.55
N HIS A 255 -4.50 -25.03 19.35
CA HIS A 255 -3.33 -24.34 18.79
C HIS A 255 -3.66 -22.85 18.62
N LYS A 256 -2.61 -22.05 18.53
CA LYS A 256 -2.74 -20.61 18.25
C LYS A 256 -3.41 -20.40 16.89
N ASP A 257 -4.08 -19.25 16.75
CA ASP A 257 -4.40 -18.70 15.45
C ASP A 257 -3.10 -18.23 14.77
N ASN A 258 -2.65 -18.99 13.77
CA ASN A 258 -1.39 -18.71 13.08
C ASN A 258 -1.46 -17.45 12.23
N PHE A 259 -2.63 -17.01 11.82
CA PHE A 259 -2.81 -15.75 11.11
C PHE A 259 -2.47 -14.56 12.00
N TYR A 260 -3.08 -14.46 13.17
CA TYR A 260 -2.80 -13.35 14.11
C TYR A 260 -1.39 -13.42 14.68
N HIS A 261 -0.84 -14.62 14.89
CA HIS A 261 0.57 -14.78 15.21
C HIS A 261 1.47 -14.18 14.11
N THR A 262 1.22 -14.52 12.86
CA THR A 262 1.99 -13.98 11.72
C THR A 262 1.88 -12.45 11.63
N LEU A 263 0.70 -11.88 11.90
CA LEU A 263 0.52 -10.42 11.94
C LEU A 263 1.34 -9.77 13.05
N GLN A 264 1.44 -10.40 14.22
CA GLN A 264 2.27 -9.90 15.31
C GLN A 264 3.76 -9.95 14.96
N VAL A 265 4.23 -11.05 14.34
CA VAL A 265 5.61 -11.17 13.83
C VAL A 265 5.90 -10.08 12.79
N LEU A 266 4.96 -9.83 11.90
CA LEU A 266 5.09 -8.78 10.88
C LEU A 266 5.19 -7.37 11.51
N ASP A 267 4.39 -7.06 12.52
CA ASP A 267 4.48 -5.78 13.23
C ASP A 267 5.80 -5.65 14.00
N ASN A 268 6.24 -6.71 14.68
CA ASN A 268 7.50 -6.73 15.42
C ASN A 268 8.69 -6.42 14.50
N ILE A 269 8.73 -7.07 13.32
CA ILE A 269 9.82 -6.85 12.37
C ILE A 269 9.72 -5.47 11.71
N SER A 270 8.51 -4.96 11.48
CA SER A 270 8.26 -3.67 10.83
C SER A 270 8.73 -2.48 11.66
N SER A 271 8.88 -2.65 12.98
CA SER A 271 9.45 -1.61 13.84
C SER A 271 10.98 -1.46 13.69
N ASN A 272 11.65 -2.47 13.12
CA ASN A 272 13.11 -2.56 13.05
C ASN A 272 13.67 -2.43 11.63
N THR A 273 12.87 -2.59 10.59
CA THR A 273 13.36 -2.55 9.21
C THR A 273 12.30 -2.14 8.20
N ASP A 274 12.72 -1.40 7.16
CA ASP A 274 11.93 -1.09 5.98
C ASP A 274 12.23 -2.03 4.80
N ASN A 275 12.99 -3.11 5.03
CA ASN A 275 13.27 -4.09 4.00
C ASN A 275 12.00 -4.91 3.67
N LEU A 276 11.40 -4.62 2.52
CA LEU A 276 10.19 -5.29 2.04
C LEU A 276 10.33 -6.81 2.02
N TRP A 277 11.49 -7.33 1.63
CA TRP A 277 11.69 -8.78 1.47
C TRP A 277 11.83 -9.50 2.81
N LEU A 278 12.38 -8.82 3.81
CA LEU A 278 12.41 -9.34 5.17
C LEU A 278 11.01 -9.35 5.80
N ARG A 279 10.19 -8.32 5.52
CA ARG A 279 8.77 -8.31 5.91
C ARG A 279 7.96 -9.40 5.18
N TRP A 280 8.26 -9.68 3.90
CA TRP A 280 7.70 -10.85 3.20
C TRP A 280 8.12 -12.17 3.81
N ALA A 281 9.38 -12.32 4.28
CA ALA A 281 9.81 -13.50 5.00
C ALA A 281 9.02 -13.70 6.31
N ALA A 282 8.73 -12.61 7.04
CA ALA A 282 7.87 -12.65 8.22
C ALA A 282 6.44 -13.10 7.90
N ILE A 283 5.86 -12.65 6.79
CA ILE A 283 4.52 -13.10 6.34
C ILE A 283 4.53 -14.60 5.99
N LEU A 284 5.61 -15.10 5.43
CA LEU A 284 5.68 -16.45 4.86
C LEU A 284 6.35 -17.49 5.77
N HIS A 285 6.93 -17.10 6.92
CA HIS A 285 7.69 -18.03 7.76
C HIS A 285 6.88 -19.27 8.17
N ASP A 286 5.63 -19.07 8.49
CA ASP A 286 4.70 -20.11 8.95
C ASP A 286 3.71 -20.59 7.88
N ILE A 287 3.85 -20.15 6.62
CA ILE A 287 2.88 -20.43 5.54
C ILE A 287 2.66 -21.91 5.24
N GLY A 288 3.59 -22.77 5.64
CA GLY A 288 3.51 -24.22 5.52
C GLY A 288 2.70 -24.92 6.61
N LYS A 289 2.33 -24.23 7.70
CA LYS A 289 1.63 -24.83 8.84
C LYS A 289 0.30 -25.50 8.48
N PRO A 290 -0.58 -24.91 7.69
CA PRO A 290 -1.85 -25.56 7.31
C PRO A 290 -1.65 -26.91 6.62
N ALA A 291 -0.62 -27.02 5.78
CA ALA A 291 -0.32 -28.26 5.03
C ALA A 291 0.36 -29.34 5.86
N THR A 292 0.93 -29.00 7.02
CA THR A 292 1.67 -29.93 7.89
C THR A 292 0.96 -30.19 9.22
N LYS A 293 -0.21 -29.57 9.42
CA LYS A 293 -1.00 -29.65 10.64
C LYS A 293 -1.45 -31.09 10.90
N ARG A 294 -1.12 -31.61 12.09
CA ARG A 294 -1.54 -32.94 12.57
C ARG A 294 -1.86 -32.87 14.05
N PHE A 295 -2.83 -33.67 14.48
CA PHE A 295 -3.09 -33.91 15.88
C PHE A 295 -2.44 -35.25 16.30
N GLU A 296 -1.58 -35.21 17.30
CA GLU A 296 -0.91 -36.38 17.85
C GLU A 296 -1.43 -36.65 19.27
N GLU A 297 -1.93 -37.87 19.50
CA GLU A 297 -2.45 -38.28 20.79
C GLU A 297 -1.39 -38.11 21.89
N GLY A 298 -1.76 -37.50 22.99
CA GLY A 298 -0.84 -37.18 24.09
C GLY A 298 -0.01 -35.91 23.92
N HIS A 299 0.30 -35.47 22.68
CA HIS A 299 1.12 -34.30 22.39
C HIS A 299 0.28 -33.08 21.98
N GLY A 300 -0.84 -33.29 21.28
CA GLY A 300 -1.68 -32.21 20.73
C GLY A 300 -1.33 -31.87 19.29
N TRP A 301 -1.54 -30.61 18.90
CA TRP A 301 -1.27 -30.14 17.55
C TRP A 301 0.22 -30.03 17.24
N THR A 302 0.63 -30.58 16.10
CA THR A 302 2.03 -30.51 15.59
C THR A 302 2.04 -29.97 14.18
N PHE A 303 3.17 -29.37 13.78
CA PHE A 303 3.39 -28.73 12.47
C PHE A 303 4.78 -29.07 11.92
N HIS A 304 5.24 -30.30 12.11
CA HIS A 304 6.58 -30.72 11.74
C HIS A 304 6.89 -30.52 10.25
N GLY A 305 8.03 -29.90 9.96
CA GLY A 305 8.51 -29.67 8.60
C GLY A 305 7.80 -28.52 7.86
N HIS A 306 7.04 -27.66 8.57
CA HIS A 306 6.37 -26.53 7.94
C HIS A 306 7.36 -25.54 7.30
N GLU A 307 8.58 -25.40 7.81
CA GLU A 307 9.64 -24.58 7.24
C GLU A 307 10.07 -25.07 5.86
N VAL A 308 10.17 -26.40 5.69
CA VAL A 308 10.53 -27.01 4.39
C VAL A 308 9.37 -26.89 3.42
N VAL A 309 8.15 -27.16 3.86
CA VAL A 309 6.94 -27.01 3.02
C VAL A 309 6.73 -25.55 2.65
N GLY A 310 6.86 -24.62 3.59
CA GLY A 310 6.80 -23.19 3.37
C GLY A 310 7.82 -22.72 2.35
N GLY A 311 9.08 -23.13 2.47
CA GLY A 311 10.12 -22.83 1.48
C GLY A 311 9.79 -23.28 0.07
N ARG A 312 9.13 -24.45 -0.09
CA ARG A 312 8.62 -24.93 -1.40
C ARG A 312 7.41 -24.15 -1.91
N MET A 313 6.65 -23.52 -1.03
CA MET A 313 5.50 -22.67 -1.39
C MET A 313 5.93 -21.28 -1.89
N VAL A 314 7.05 -20.73 -1.39
CA VAL A 314 7.54 -19.38 -1.73
C VAL A 314 7.59 -19.12 -3.23
N PRO A 315 8.23 -19.94 -4.08
CA PRO A 315 8.27 -19.67 -5.53
C PRO A 315 6.88 -19.62 -6.18
N LYS A 316 5.94 -20.47 -5.73
CA LYS A 316 4.58 -20.51 -6.26
C LYS A 316 3.79 -19.26 -5.86
N ILE A 317 3.95 -18.82 -4.62
CA ILE A 317 3.31 -17.59 -4.11
C ILE A 317 3.87 -16.37 -4.84
N PHE A 318 5.19 -16.25 -5.00
CA PHE A 318 5.84 -15.16 -5.73
C PHE A 318 5.39 -15.10 -7.19
N SER A 319 5.32 -16.25 -7.88
CA SER A 319 4.81 -16.30 -9.24
C SER A 319 3.35 -15.85 -9.34
N ARG A 320 2.48 -16.34 -8.44
CA ARG A 320 1.07 -15.95 -8.40
C ARG A 320 0.88 -14.47 -8.14
N LEU A 321 1.60 -13.91 -7.18
CA LEU A 321 1.54 -12.50 -6.81
C LEU A 321 2.35 -11.61 -7.76
N LYS A 322 2.97 -12.14 -8.82
CA LYS A 322 3.84 -11.38 -9.72
C LYS A 322 4.98 -10.65 -9.01
N LEU A 323 5.45 -11.22 -7.90
CA LEU A 323 6.67 -10.77 -7.24
C LEU A 323 7.92 -11.23 -8.03
N PRO A 324 9.08 -10.58 -7.84
CA PRO A 324 10.29 -10.90 -8.61
C PRO A 324 10.84 -12.30 -8.27
N LEU A 325 11.03 -13.13 -9.29
CA LEU A 325 11.54 -14.51 -9.19
C LEU A 325 13.09 -14.57 -9.25
N ASN A 326 13.77 -13.62 -8.63
CA ASN A 326 15.22 -13.46 -8.62
C ASN A 326 15.82 -13.69 -7.21
N GLU A 327 16.96 -13.07 -6.91
CA GLU A 327 17.63 -13.17 -5.61
C GLU A 327 16.73 -12.79 -4.43
N LYS A 328 15.75 -11.91 -4.62
CA LYS A 328 14.78 -11.53 -3.58
C LYS A 328 13.88 -12.69 -3.18
N MET A 329 13.42 -13.48 -4.14
CA MET A 329 12.68 -14.71 -3.85
C MET A 329 13.55 -15.74 -3.15
N LYS A 330 14.81 -15.92 -3.59
CA LYS A 330 15.75 -16.85 -2.95
C LYS A 330 16.04 -16.46 -1.51
N PHE A 331 16.22 -15.15 -1.27
CA PHE A 331 16.38 -14.59 0.07
C PHE A 331 15.19 -14.94 0.98
N VAL A 332 13.96 -14.64 0.55
CA VAL A 332 12.76 -14.95 1.33
C VAL A 332 12.64 -16.45 1.58
N ARG A 333 12.84 -17.27 0.56
CA ARG A 333 12.79 -18.73 0.68
C ARG A 333 13.81 -19.24 1.71
N LYS A 334 15.06 -18.77 1.65
CA LYS A 334 16.14 -19.14 2.59
C LYS A 334 15.72 -18.83 4.03
N LEU A 335 15.20 -17.64 4.28
CA LEU A 335 14.78 -17.25 5.63
C LEU A 335 13.61 -18.12 6.13
N VAL A 336 12.63 -18.43 5.30
CA VAL A 336 11.53 -19.34 5.63
C VAL A 336 12.04 -20.73 5.96
N GLU A 337 12.99 -21.27 5.19
CA GLU A 337 13.56 -22.60 5.44
C GLU A 337 14.43 -22.66 6.70
N LEU A 338 15.03 -21.54 7.12
CA LEU A 338 15.99 -21.50 8.22
C LEU A 338 15.42 -20.94 9.53
N HIS A 339 14.21 -20.35 9.54
CA HIS A 339 13.73 -19.55 10.68
C HIS A 339 13.69 -20.30 12.03
N LEU A 340 13.50 -21.62 12.02
CA LEU A 340 13.51 -22.43 13.25
C LEU A 340 14.91 -22.79 13.76
N ARG A 341 15.94 -22.70 12.91
CA ARG A 341 17.28 -23.19 13.28
C ARG A 341 17.94 -22.40 14.42
N PRO A 342 17.91 -21.04 14.43
CA PRO A 342 18.46 -20.29 15.55
C PRO A 342 17.79 -20.65 16.88
N ILE A 343 16.46 -20.80 16.89
CA ILE A 343 15.69 -21.17 18.07
C ILE A 343 16.07 -22.57 18.56
N SER A 344 16.30 -23.51 17.65
CA SER A 344 16.71 -24.87 17.99
C SER A 344 18.11 -24.93 18.63
N LEU A 345 18.97 -23.93 18.34
CA LEU A 345 20.31 -23.81 18.93
C LEU A 345 20.33 -23.18 20.32
N THR A 346 19.20 -22.85 20.93
CA THR A 346 19.12 -22.39 22.33
C THR A 346 18.94 -23.54 23.32
N ARG A 347 18.80 -24.78 22.83
CA ARG A 347 18.65 -25.98 23.68
C ARG A 347 20.00 -26.46 24.22
N GLU A 348 19.99 -27.14 25.35
CA GLU A 348 21.17 -27.76 25.92
C GLU A 348 21.79 -28.82 24.97
N ASN A 349 23.13 -28.94 24.94
CA ASN A 349 23.90 -29.85 24.07
C ASN A 349 24.01 -29.44 22.57
N ILE A 350 24.27 -28.18 22.30
CA ILE A 350 24.58 -27.70 20.97
C ILE A 350 25.99 -28.08 20.56
N THR A 351 26.16 -28.58 19.34
CA THR A 351 27.48 -28.88 18.78
C THR A 351 28.02 -27.72 17.96
N ASP A 352 29.35 -27.48 18.00
CA ASP A 352 30.01 -26.49 17.14
C ASP A 352 29.68 -26.70 15.65
N SER A 353 29.48 -27.96 15.25
CA SER A 353 29.11 -28.30 13.86
C SER A 353 27.72 -27.79 13.48
N ALA A 354 26.77 -27.75 14.42
CA ALA A 354 25.43 -27.21 14.17
C ALA A 354 25.49 -25.70 13.99
N ILE A 355 26.27 -25.00 14.83
CA ILE A 355 26.47 -23.55 14.67
C ILE A 355 27.18 -23.23 13.36
N ARG A 356 28.26 -23.93 13.02
CA ARG A 356 28.96 -23.71 11.72
C ARG A 356 28.06 -23.95 10.52
N ARG A 357 27.21 -24.97 10.58
CA ARG A 357 26.21 -25.23 9.50
C ARG A 357 25.21 -24.10 9.38
N LEU A 358 24.69 -23.56 10.49
CA LEU A 358 23.79 -22.41 10.43
C LEU A 358 24.47 -21.20 9.81
N LEU A 359 25.70 -20.88 10.23
CA LEU A 359 26.48 -19.76 9.69
C LEU A 359 26.75 -19.95 8.21
N PHE A 360 27.08 -21.16 7.77
CA PHE A 360 27.30 -21.47 6.36
C PHE A 360 26.02 -21.34 5.52
N ASP A 361 24.91 -21.88 5.99
CA ASP A 361 23.63 -21.88 5.26
C ASP A 361 22.99 -20.48 5.21
N ALA A 362 23.12 -19.69 6.29
CA ALA A 362 22.63 -18.32 6.37
C ALA A 362 23.51 -17.35 5.57
N ASP A 363 24.83 -17.57 5.59
CA ASP A 363 25.82 -16.75 4.90
C ASP A 363 25.61 -15.24 5.18
N HIS A 364 25.52 -14.41 4.16
CA HIS A 364 25.31 -12.96 4.28
C HIS A 364 23.93 -12.55 4.86
N ASP A 365 22.98 -13.48 4.93
CA ASP A 365 21.61 -13.24 5.41
C ASP A 365 21.41 -13.54 6.89
N LEU A 366 22.50 -13.82 7.65
CA LEU A 366 22.43 -14.20 9.06
C LEU A 366 21.74 -13.14 9.92
N GLU A 367 22.07 -11.87 9.74
CA GLU A 367 21.48 -10.76 10.49
C GLU A 367 19.96 -10.69 10.25
N SER A 368 19.53 -10.79 8.99
CA SER A 368 18.12 -10.82 8.62
C SER A 368 17.39 -12.02 9.20
N LEU A 369 18.04 -13.18 9.24
CA LEU A 369 17.51 -14.40 9.85
C LEU A 369 17.32 -14.21 11.36
N MET A 370 18.30 -13.61 12.05
CA MET A 370 18.19 -13.34 13.49
C MET A 370 17.08 -12.34 13.79
N MET A 371 16.92 -11.28 13.00
CA MET A 371 15.82 -10.33 13.14
C MET A 371 14.46 -11.02 12.98
N LEU A 372 14.31 -11.94 12.02
CA LEU A 372 13.09 -12.71 11.85
C LEU A 372 12.80 -13.61 13.06
N CYS A 373 13.81 -14.32 13.56
CA CYS A 373 13.65 -15.18 14.73
C CYS A 373 13.31 -14.39 15.99
N GLU A 374 13.92 -13.23 16.20
CA GLU A 374 13.60 -12.35 17.33
C GLU A 374 12.15 -11.86 17.25
N ALA A 375 11.71 -11.43 16.08
CA ALA A 375 10.33 -10.99 15.86
C ALA A 375 9.30 -12.10 16.13
N ASP A 376 9.64 -13.34 15.77
CA ASP A 376 8.82 -14.53 16.04
C ASP A 376 8.77 -14.82 17.56
N ILE A 377 9.90 -14.86 18.26
CA ILE A 377 9.98 -15.08 19.71
C ILE A 377 9.18 -14.02 20.47
N LEU A 378 9.34 -12.74 20.12
CA LEU A 378 8.63 -11.63 20.77
C LEU A 378 7.11 -11.75 20.63
N SER A 379 6.61 -12.34 19.56
CA SER A 379 5.18 -12.59 19.38
C SER A 379 4.62 -13.64 20.35
N LEU A 380 5.48 -14.46 20.97
CA LEU A 380 5.12 -15.51 21.91
C LEU A 380 5.02 -15.01 23.37
N ILE A 381 5.69 -13.89 23.69
CA ILE A 381 5.80 -13.36 25.05
C ILE A 381 4.53 -12.58 25.47
N HIS A 382 3.76 -12.09 24.53
CA HIS A 382 2.58 -11.25 24.76
C HIS A 382 1.24 -11.99 24.76
N ILE A 383 1.26 -13.33 24.97
CA ILE A 383 0.06 -14.19 25.04
C ILE A 383 -0.18 -14.68 26.45
#